data_a0eeb7def93657e22f2751bf964e1ae3
#
_entry.id   a0eeb7def93657e22f2751bf964e1ae3
#
_cell.length_a   1.000
_cell.length_b   1.000
_cell.length_c   1.000
_cell.angle_alpha   90.00
_cell.angle_beta   90.00
_cell.angle_gamma   90.00
#
_symmetry.space_group_name_H-M   'P 1'
#
loop_
_entity.id
_entity.type
_entity.pdbx_description
1 polymer ?
#
loop_
_entity_poly.entity_id
_entity_poly.type
_entity_poly.pdbx_seq_one_letter_code
_entity_poly.pdbx_strand_id
1 'polypeptide(L)'
;MSFSVMLQQLAGGMLVSIEIFFVTLLFSLPLGLLICFGRMSRNKVIRTIVSGYISIMRGTPLMLQLMMVYFGPYFIFGIRISMGYSLIAVFIAFAINYAAYFAEIYRGGIESMPVGQYEAAKILGYNKVQTFFRIILPQVIKRILPSITNEVITLVKDTSLAFVVAVAEMFTIAKQIASAQTTMMPFVIAAIFYYVFNLIVAVVMQKVEKSMNYYR
;
A
#
# COMPACT_ATOMS: atom_id res chain seq x y z
N MET A 1 -19.06 9.20 -28.70
CA MET A 1 -17.68 9.67 -28.46
C MET A 1 -16.74 8.91 -29.37
N SER A 2 -15.72 9.56 -29.96
CA SER A 2 -14.73 8.82 -30.76
C SER A 2 -13.86 7.91 -29.85
N PHE A 3 -13.34 6.82 -30.42
CA PHE A 3 -12.47 5.88 -29.70
C PHE A 3 -11.20 6.56 -29.16
N SER A 4 -10.62 7.50 -29.92
CA SER A 4 -9.45 8.26 -29.52
C SER A 4 -9.70 9.14 -28.28
N VAL A 5 -10.84 9.81 -28.20
CA VAL A 5 -11.23 10.62 -27.04
C VAL A 5 -11.45 9.75 -25.81
N MET A 6 -12.04 8.57 -25.97
CA MET A 6 -12.22 7.61 -24.89
C MET A 6 -10.86 7.14 -24.34
N LEU A 7 -9.92 6.78 -25.21
CA LEU A 7 -8.56 6.39 -24.79
C LEU A 7 -7.86 7.52 -24.04
N GLN A 8 -7.97 8.76 -24.51
CA GLN A 8 -7.34 9.91 -23.87
C GLN A 8 -7.91 10.15 -22.48
N GLN A 9 -9.23 10.07 -22.31
CA GLN A 9 -9.87 10.23 -21.00
C GLN A 9 -9.47 9.12 -20.02
N LEU A 10 -9.46 7.86 -20.48
CA LEU A 10 -9.03 6.73 -19.68
C LEU A 10 -7.55 6.83 -19.30
N ALA A 11 -6.68 7.25 -20.22
CA ALA A 11 -5.27 7.49 -19.92
C ALA A 11 -5.09 8.60 -18.86
N GLY A 12 -5.88 9.67 -18.92
CA GLY A 12 -5.91 10.70 -17.89
C GLY A 12 -6.29 10.14 -16.52
N GLY A 13 -7.33 9.30 -16.46
CA GLY A 13 -7.71 8.62 -15.21
C GLY A 13 -6.63 7.66 -14.69
N MET A 14 -5.90 7.00 -15.59
CA MET A 14 -4.79 6.13 -15.22
C MET A 14 -3.66 6.90 -14.54
N LEU A 15 -3.38 8.12 -14.94
CA LEU A 15 -2.39 8.96 -14.25
C LEU A 15 -2.77 9.21 -12.79
N VAL A 16 -4.06 9.44 -12.51
CA VAL A 16 -4.55 9.59 -11.13
C VAL A 16 -4.41 8.27 -10.34
N SER A 17 -4.72 7.13 -10.95
CA SER A 17 -4.50 5.82 -10.34
C SER A 17 -3.01 5.58 -10.02
N ILE A 18 -2.11 5.96 -10.92
CA ILE A 18 -0.66 5.89 -10.73
C ILE A 18 -0.20 6.84 -9.60
N GLU A 19 -0.76 8.05 -9.53
CA GLU A 19 -0.48 9.00 -8.45
C GLU A 19 -0.88 8.41 -7.09
N ILE A 20 -2.10 7.86 -6.97
CA ILE A 20 -2.56 7.18 -5.74
C ILE A 20 -1.59 6.07 -5.34
N PHE A 21 -1.18 5.24 -6.31
CA PHE A 21 -0.24 4.14 -6.07
C PHE A 21 1.09 4.62 -5.49
N PHE A 22 1.75 5.60 -6.13
CA PHE A 22 3.07 6.07 -5.68
C PHE A 22 3.00 6.83 -4.35
N VAL A 23 1.99 7.69 -4.17
CA VAL A 23 1.80 8.43 -2.91
C VAL A 23 1.53 7.46 -1.77
N THR A 24 0.70 6.45 -1.99
CA THR A 24 0.45 5.41 -0.97
C THR A 24 1.74 4.70 -0.57
N LEU A 25 2.55 4.23 -1.52
CA LEU A 25 3.82 3.56 -1.21
C LEU A 25 4.80 4.49 -0.49
N LEU A 26 4.93 5.73 -0.94
CA LEU A 26 5.83 6.72 -0.36
C LEU A 26 5.55 6.94 1.14
N PHE A 27 4.29 6.99 1.53
CA PHE A 27 3.91 7.22 2.92
C PHE A 27 3.72 5.93 3.73
N SER A 28 3.18 4.88 3.14
CA SER A 28 2.88 3.64 3.88
C SER A 28 4.12 2.82 4.24
N LEU A 29 5.16 2.81 3.42
CA LEU A 29 6.39 2.06 3.72
C LEU A 29 7.11 2.62 4.97
N PRO A 30 7.42 3.93 5.08
CA PRO A 30 8.04 4.47 6.28
C PRO A 30 7.10 4.45 7.49
N LEU A 31 5.81 4.73 7.30
CA LEU A 31 4.84 4.67 8.38
C LEU A 31 4.68 3.24 8.91
N GLY A 32 4.67 2.24 8.03
CA GLY A 32 4.66 0.83 8.40
C GLY A 32 5.87 0.43 9.25
N LEU A 33 7.06 0.99 8.96
CA LEU A 33 8.24 0.75 9.78
C LEU A 33 8.10 1.34 11.20
N LEU A 34 7.57 2.55 11.33
CA LEU A 34 7.29 3.17 12.63
C LEU A 34 6.27 2.34 13.43
N ILE A 35 5.19 1.89 12.78
CA ILE A 35 4.17 1.05 13.39
C ILE A 35 4.77 -0.30 13.80
N CYS A 36 5.63 -0.90 13.00
CA CYS A 36 6.35 -2.13 13.33
C CYS A 36 7.16 -1.97 14.64
N PHE A 37 7.92 -0.89 14.79
CA PHE A 37 8.65 -0.61 16.03
C PHE A 37 7.72 -0.43 17.23
N GLY A 38 6.59 0.24 17.05
CA GLY A 38 5.55 0.34 18.09
C GLY A 38 4.97 -1.02 18.45
N ARG A 39 4.72 -1.90 17.48
CA ARG A 39 4.22 -3.25 17.64
C ARG A 39 5.20 -4.16 18.40
N MET A 40 6.50 -3.97 18.17
CA MET A 40 7.59 -4.70 18.83
C MET A 40 8.07 -4.05 20.14
N SER A 41 7.44 -2.95 20.58
CA SER A 41 7.82 -2.23 21.79
C SER A 41 7.70 -3.11 23.05
N ARG A 42 8.65 -2.92 23.99
CA ARG A 42 8.59 -3.52 25.33
C ARG A 42 7.48 -2.92 26.18
N ASN A 43 7.07 -1.68 25.91
CA ASN A 43 5.95 -1.05 26.59
C ASN A 43 4.64 -1.72 26.18
N LYS A 44 3.97 -2.37 27.13
CA LYS A 44 2.70 -3.09 26.91
C LYS A 44 1.59 -2.18 26.38
N VAL A 45 1.52 -0.92 26.83
CA VAL A 45 0.50 0.04 26.40
C VAL A 45 0.66 0.37 24.92
N ILE A 46 1.87 0.76 24.51
CA ILE A 46 2.17 1.07 23.08
C ILE A 46 1.87 -0.16 22.22
N ARG A 47 2.37 -1.32 22.62
CA ARG A 47 2.15 -2.57 21.89
C ARG A 47 0.67 -2.91 21.73
N THR A 48 -0.14 -2.72 22.79
CA THR A 48 -1.58 -3.00 22.75
C THR A 48 -2.32 -2.03 21.83
N ILE A 49 -2.05 -0.74 21.91
CA ILE A 49 -2.66 0.29 21.04
C ILE A 49 -2.33 0.00 19.57
N VAL A 50 -1.06 -0.21 19.26
CA VAL A 50 -0.61 -0.49 17.90
C VAL A 50 -1.18 -1.82 17.38
N SER A 51 -1.28 -2.84 18.24
CA SER A 51 -1.93 -4.11 17.90
C SER A 51 -3.42 -3.93 17.56
N GLY A 52 -4.13 -3.10 18.32
CA GLY A 52 -5.53 -2.75 18.06
C GLY A 52 -5.68 -2.04 16.71
N TYR A 53 -4.84 -1.04 16.45
CA TYR A 53 -4.82 -0.35 15.14
C TYR A 53 -4.61 -1.34 13.98
N ILE A 54 -3.57 -2.19 14.05
CA ILE A 54 -3.29 -3.18 13.00
C ILE A 54 -4.47 -4.13 12.82
N SER A 55 -5.07 -4.59 13.92
CA SER A 55 -6.23 -5.47 13.88
C SER A 55 -7.43 -4.84 13.17
N ILE A 56 -7.71 -3.56 13.46
CA ILE A 56 -8.81 -2.82 12.80
C ILE A 56 -8.52 -2.64 11.31
N MET A 57 -7.32 -2.13 10.97
CA MET A 57 -6.97 -1.84 9.57
C MET A 57 -6.96 -3.08 8.68
N ARG A 58 -6.52 -4.22 9.20
CA ARG A 58 -6.50 -5.48 8.45
C ARG A 58 -7.78 -6.30 8.57
N GLY A 59 -8.62 -5.99 9.54
CA GLY A 59 -9.88 -6.70 9.79
C GLY A 59 -11.12 -6.03 9.18
N THR A 60 -10.99 -4.84 8.60
CA THR A 60 -12.09 -4.10 7.99
C THR A 60 -11.80 -3.76 6.52
N PRO A 61 -12.83 -3.67 5.65
CA PRO A 61 -12.63 -3.33 4.24
C PRO A 61 -12.05 -1.92 4.06
N LEU A 62 -11.01 -1.79 3.21
CA LEU A 62 -10.41 -0.50 2.86
C LEU A 62 -11.44 0.52 2.35
N MET A 63 -12.43 0.05 1.58
CA MET A 63 -13.52 0.90 1.08
C MET A 63 -14.28 1.61 2.21
N LEU A 64 -14.61 0.89 3.29
CA LEU A 64 -15.30 1.49 4.45
C LEU A 64 -14.38 2.45 5.21
N GLN A 65 -13.10 2.14 5.35
CA GLN A 65 -12.12 3.03 5.97
C GLN A 65 -11.99 4.33 5.18
N LEU A 66 -11.94 4.24 3.84
CA LEU A 66 -11.91 5.42 2.97
C LEU A 66 -13.16 6.29 3.15
N MET A 67 -14.35 5.68 3.22
CA MET A 67 -15.58 6.42 3.48
C MET A 67 -15.56 7.11 4.85
N MET A 68 -15.02 6.46 5.88
CA MET A 68 -14.87 7.06 7.21
C MET A 68 -13.89 8.24 7.21
N VAL A 69 -12.76 8.14 6.51
CA VAL A 69 -11.79 9.24 6.38
C VAL A 69 -12.40 10.40 5.60
N TYR A 70 -13.16 10.13 4.55
CA TYR A 70 -13.76 11.18 3.71
C TYR A 70 -14.94 11.87 4.39
N PHE A 71 -15.91 11.09 4.89
CA PHE A 71 -17.14 11.64 5.48
C PHE A 71 -17.03 11.95 6.98
N GLY A 72 -16.11 11.30 7.69
CA GLY A 72 -15.95 11.47 9.15
C GLY A 72 -15.78 12.90 9.60
N PRO A 73 -14.94 13.73 8.98
CA PRO A 73 -14.79 15.15 9.36
C PRO A 73 -16.11 15.93 9.34
N TYR A 74 -16.98 15.63 8.40
CA TYR A 74 -18.29 16.27 8.32
C TYR A 74 -19.24 15.77 9.40
N PHE A 75 -19.42 14.45 9.53
CA PHE A 75 -20.41 13.90 10.44
C PHE A 75 -20.02 14.00 11.92
N ILE A 76 -18.72 13.96 12.24
CA ILE A 76 -18.24 13.98 13.62
C ILE A 76 -17.99 15.41 14.10
N PHE A 77 -17.43 16.28 13.24
CA PHE A 77 -16.96 17.62 13.63
C PHE A 77 -17.70 18.75 12.91
N GLY A 78 -18.65 18.48 12.01
CA GLY A 78 -19.36 19.49 11.23
C GLY A 78 -18.48 20.25 10.22
N ILE A 79 -17.29 19.74 9.90
CA ILE A 79 -16.35 20.39 8.99
C ILE A 79 -16.86 20.24 7.56
N ARG A 80 -16.99 21.36 6.83
CA ARG A 80 -17.40 21.34 5.42
C ARG A 80 -16.30 20.70 4.57
N ILE A 81 -16.70 19.67 3.78
CA ILE A 81 -15.81 18.96 2.88
C ILE A 81 -15.68 19.77 1.59
N SER A 82 -14.45 20.13 1.20
CA SER A 82 -14.17 20.74 -0.10
C SER A 82 -14.06 19.70 -1.19
N MET A 83 -14.29 20.07 -2.46
CA MET A 83 -14.15 19.17 -3.61
C MET A 83 -12.74 18.55 -3.73
N GLY A 84 -11.68 19.28 -3.34
CA GLY A 84 -10.30 18.79 -3.37
C GLY A 84 -9.96 17.80 -2.26
N TYR A 85 -10.79 17.66 -1.24
CA TYR A 85 -10.51 16.77 -0.11
C TYR A 85 -10.62 15.27 -0.48
N SER A 86 -11.37 14.91 -1.50
CA SER A 86 -11.57 13.50 -1.88
C SER A 86 -10.26 12.78 -2.18
N LEU A 87 -9.36 13.39 -2.94
CA LEU A 87 -8.06 12.81 -3.27
C LEU A 87 -7.13 12.74 -2.05
N ILE A 88 -7.16 13.79 -1.19
CA ILE A 88 -6.41 13.79 0.07
C ILE A 88 -6.90 12.68 1.00
N ALA A 89 -8.22 12.49 1.12
CA ALA A 89 -8.80 11.41 1.91
C ALA A 89 -8.37 10.02 1.41
N VAL A 90 -8.28 9.84 0.08
CA VAL A 90 -7.73 8.61 -0.52
C VAL A 90 -6.28 8.41 -0.09
N PHE A 91 -5.42 9.41 -0.22
CA PHE A 91 -4.01 9.30 0.20
C PHE A 91 -3.88 8.93 1.67
N ILE A 92 -4.64 9.58 2.56
CA ILE A 92 -4.63 9.28 4.00
C ILE A 92 -5.12 7.86 4.27
N ALA A 93 -6.30 7.50 3.77
CA ALA A 93 -6.91 6.19 4.04
C ALA A 93 -6.02 5.04 3.54
N PHE A 94 -5.49 5.16 2.32
CA PHE A 94 -4.62 4.16 1.73
C PHE A 94 -3.29 4.07 2.49
N ALA A 95 -2.66 5.21 2.80
CA ALA A 95 -1.39 5.22 3.52
C ALA A 95 -1.50 4.55 4.90
N ILE A 96 -2.53 4.87 5.69
CA ILE A 96 -2.72 4.27 7.01
C ILE A 96 -3.12 2.79 6.92
N ASN A 97 -3.92 2.39 5.94
CA ASN A 97 -4.28 0.99 5.74
C ASN A 97 -3.06 0.15 5.36
N TYR A 98 -2.35 0.52 4.28
CA TYR A 98 -1.18 -0.20 3.80
C TYR A 98 -0.01 -0.20 4.79
N ALA A 99 0.12 0.85 5.62
CA ALA A 99 1.10 0.89 6.69
C ALA A 99 0.89 -0.23 7.72
N ALA A 100 -0.36 -0.62 8.00
CA ALA A 100 -0.65 -1.74 8.89
C ALA A 100 -0.23 -3.09 8.29
N TYR A 101 -0.41 -3.27 6.97
CA TYR A 101 0.06 -4.47 6.27
C TYR A 101 1.59 -4.54 6.25
N PHE A 102 2.27 -3.45 5.87
CA PHE A 102 3.72 -3.41 5.86
C PHE A 102 4.32 -3.59 7.26
N ALA A 103 3.69 -3.05 8.30
CA ALA A 103 4.14 -3.23 9.68
C ALA A 103 4.19 -4.71 10.09
N GLU A 104 3.18 -5.50 9.74
CA GLU A 104 3.15 -6.93 10.03
C GLU A 104 4.13 -7.73 9.16
N ILE A 105 4.33 -7.33 7.91
CA ILE A 105 5.35 -7.94 7.03
C ILE A 105 6.75 -7.70 7.64
N TYR A 106 7.05 -6.47 8.07
CA TYR A 106 8.33 -6.14 8.68
C TYR A 106 8.54 -6.91 9.99
N ARG A 107 7.51 -6.92 10.87
CA ARG A 107 7.56 -7.67 12.13
C ARG A 107 7.80 -9.16 11.88
N GLY A 108 7.01 -9.77 11.00
CA GLY A 108 7.14 -11.19 10.67
C GLY A 108 8.52 -11.54 10.11
N GLY A 109 9.09 -10.66 9.27
CA GLY A 109 10.45 -10.80 8.76
C GLY A 109 11.50 -10.78 9.87
N ILE A 110 11.43 -9.80 10.79
CA ILE A 110 12.38 -9.68 11.92
C ILE A 110 12.26 -10.87 12.87
N GLU A 111 11.04 -11.24 13.24
CA GLU A 111 10.80 -12.35 14.17
C GLU A 111 11.14 -13.73 13.58
N SER A 112 11.17 -13.86 12.27
CA SER A 112 11.54 -15.11 11.59
C SER A 112 13.04 -15.37 11.56
N MET A 113 13.90 -14.45 12.03
CA MET A 113 15.33 -14.63 12.06
C MET A 113 15.74 -15.63 13.15
N PRO A 114 16.55 -16.66 12.81
CA PRO A 114 17.03 -17.64 13.80
C PRO A 114 17.80 -16.97 14.93
N VAL A 115 17.56 -17.42 16.17
CA VAL A 115 18.26 -16.92 17.36
C VAL A 115 19.77 -17.10 17.25
N GLY A 116 20.23 -18.18 16.62
CA GLY A 116 21.65 -18.43 16.37
C GLY A 116 22.38 -17.32 15.61
N GLN A 117 21.70 -16.53 14.77
CA GLN A 117 22.29 -15.36 14.11
C GLN A 117 22.67 -14.26 15.13
N TYR A 118 21.85 -14.05 16.13
CA TYR A 118 22.11 -13.10 17.21
C TYR A 118 23.22 -13.59 18.16
N GLU A 119 23.25 -14.91 18.44
CA GLU A 119 24.25 -15.54 19.27
C GLU A 119 25.63 -15.52 18.59
N ALA A 120 25.70 -15.89 17.32
CA ALA A 120 26.93 -15.84 16.53
C ALA A 120 27.50 -14.40 16.46
N ALA A 121 26.63 -13.42 16.20
CA ALA A 121 27.02 -12.02 16.20
C ALA A 121 27.60 -11.57 17.55
N LYS A 122 27.02 -12.02 18.66
CA LYS A 122 27.51 -11.72 20.00
C LYS A 122 28.90 -12.32 20.27
N ILE A 123 29.13 -13.55 19.83
CA ILE A 123 30.43 -14.22 19.94
C ILE A 123 31.50 -13.45 19.15
N LEU A 124 31.14 -12.91 17.99
CA LEU A 124 32.01 -12.07 17.14
C LEU A 124 32.21 -10.63 17.70
N GLY A 125 31.66 -10.32 18.87
CA GLY A 125 31.81 -9.01 19.52
C GLY A 125 30.91 -7.90 18.96
N TYR A 126 29.95 -8.21 18.10
CA TYR A 126 29.01 -7.21 17.60
C TYR A 126 28.05 -6.72 18.71
N ASN A 127 27.86 -5.40 18.79
CA ASN A 127 26.81 -4.85 19.63
C ASN A 127 25.42 -5.01 18.93
N LYS A 128 24.33 -4.75 19.68
CA LYS A 128 22.94 -4.95 19.19
C LYS A 128 22.65 -4.16 17.90
N VAL A 129 23.14 -2.94 17.80
CA VAL A 129 22.92 -2.08 16.62
C VAL A 129 23.67 -2.64 15.42
N GLN A 130 24.94 -2.99 15.60
CA GLN A 130 25.75 -3.61 14.55
C GLN A 130 25.15 -4.94 14.09
N THR A 131 24.73 -5.78 15.02
CA THR A 131 24.05 -7.05 14.73
C THR A 131 22.82 -6.79 13.86
N PHE A 132 21.95 -5.85 14.27
CA PHE A 132 20.74 -5.56 13.53
C PHE A 132 21.04 -5.03 12.11
N PHE A 133 21.83 -3.97 11.98
CA PHE A 133 22.03 -3.33 10.67
C PHE A 133 22.95 -4.11 9.72
N ARG A 134 23.97 -4.82 10.23
CA ARG A 134 24.94 -5.53 9.38
C ARG A 134 24.59 -6.98 9.08
N ILE A 135 23.83 -7.64 9.98
CA ILE A 135 23.58 -9.08 9.87
C ILE A 135 22.09 -9.36 9.65
N ILE A 136 21.22 -8.82 10.51
CA ILE A 136 19.80 -9.17 10.51
C ILE A 136 19.05 -8.45 9.39
N LEU A 137 19.17 -7.13 9.31
CA LEU A 137 18.38 -6.30 8.38
C LEU A 137 18.56 -6.72 6.91
N PRO A 138 19.76 -6.99 6.38
CA PRO A 138 19.92 -7.44 5.00
C PRO A 138 19.19 -8.77 4.72
N GLN A 139 19.21 -9.68 5.68
CA GLN A 139 18.50 -10.95 5.58
C GLN A 139 16.97 -10.77 5.68
N VAL A 140 16.52 -9.88 6.57
CA VAL A 140 15.09 -9.54 6.72
C VAL A 140 14.56 -8.94 5.43
N ILE A 141 15.24 -7.94 4.84
CA ILE A 141 14.81 -7.30 3.59
C ILE A 141 14.59 -8.35 2.52
N LYS A 142 15.54 -9.25 2.31
CA LYS A 142 15.39 -10.34 1.35
C LYS A 142 14.17 -11.23 1.64
N ARG A 143 13.95 -11.57 2.91
CA ARG A 143 12.88 -12.48 3.32
C ARG A 143 11.49 -11.88 3.19
N ILE A 144 11.35 -10.57 3.40
CA ILE A 144 10.06 -9.88 3.31
C ILE A 144 9.70 -9.42 1.89
N LEU A 145 10.69 -9.35 1.00
CA LEU A 145 10.52 -8.78 -0.34
C LEU A 145 9.39 -9.44 -1.15
N PRO A 146 9.22 -10.78 -1.18
CA PRO A 146 8.09 -11.40 -1.86
C PRO A 146 6.72 -10.99 -1.29
N SER A 147 6.64 -10.82 0.04
CA SER A 147 5.41 -10.35 0.68
C SER A 147 5.12 -8.88 0.34
N ILE A 148 6.14 -8.03 0.32
CA ILE A 148 6.02 -6.64 -0.14
C ILE A 148 5.57 -6.60 -1.60
N THR A 149 6.17 -7.42 -2.48
CA THR A 149 5.78 -7.53 -3.88
C THR A 149 4.29 -7.84 -4.03
N ASN A 150 3.76 -8.78 -3.26
CA ASN A 150 2.35 -9.13 -3.31
C ASN A 150 1.44 -7.95 -2.90
N GLU A 151 1.79 -7.22 -1.84
CA GLU A 151 1.03 -6.03 -1.42
C GLU A 151 1.12 -4.90 -2.45
N VAL A 152 2.29 -4.67 -3.05
CA VAL A 152 2.47 -3.66 -4.10
C VAL A 152 1.63 -4.00 -5.35
N ILE A 153 1.58 -5.25 -5.76
CA ILE A 153 0.73 -5.73 -6.86
C ILE A 153 -0.77 -5.58 -6.53
N THR A 154 -1.15 -5.84 -5.28
CA THR A 154 -2.54 -5.66 -4.81
C THR A 154 -2.94 -4.19 -4.82
N LEU A 155 -2.05 -3.30 -4.38
CA LEU A 155 -2.28 -1.86 -4.37
C LEU A 155 -2.66 -1.30 -5.76
N VAL A 156 -2.04 -1.80 -6.84
CA VAL A 156 -2.42 -1.38 -8.21
C VAL A 156 -3.93 -1.54 -8.44
N LYS A 157 -4.51 -2.65 -8.02
CA LYS A 157 -5.95 -2.92 -8.19
C LYS A 157 -6.80 -2.11 -7.22
N ASP A 158 -6.32 -1.95 -6.00
CA ASP A 158 -7.05 -1.24 -4.94
C ASP A 158 -7.20 0.25 -5.24
N THR A 159 -6.33 0.87 -6.09
CA THR A 159 -6.50 2.27 -6.50
C THR A 159 -7.89 2.54 -7.07
N SER A 160 -8.53 1.54 -7.69
CA SER A 160 -9.90 1.65 -8.20
C SER A 160 -10.95 1.92 -7.11
N LEU A 161 -10.68 1.57 -5.82
CA LEU A 161 -11.61 1.82 -4.71
C LEU A 161 -11.84 3.32 -4.47
N ALA A 162 -10.98 4.19 -5.00
CA ALA A 162 -11.15 5.64 -4.90
C ALA A 162 -12.44 6.16 -5.59
N PHE A 163 -13.09 5.32 -6.43
CA PHE A 163 -14.39 5.64 -7.04
C PHE A 163 -15.48 5.94 -6.00
N VAL A 164 -15.38 5.36 -4.80
CA VAL A 164 -16.38 5.48 -3.73
C VAL A 164 -16.52 6.92 -3.23
N VAL A 165 -15.43 7.68 -3.29
CA VAL A 165 -15.41 9.11 -2.93
C VAL A 165 -15.30 10.02 -4.15
N ALA A 166 -15.75 9.52 -5.31
CA ALA A 166 -15.85 10.24 -6.58
C ALA A 166 -14.52 10.83 -7.09
N VAL A 167 -13.38 10.25 -6.75
CA VAL A 167 -12.10 10.61 -7.38
C VAL A 167 -12.12 10.16 -8.83
N ALA A 168 -11.75 11.06 -9.74
CA ALA A 168 -11.76 10.82 -11.20
C ALA A 168 -10.53 9.99 -11.65
N GLU A 169 -10.35 8.82 -11.05
CA GLU A 169 -9.37 7.83 -11.47
C GLU A 169 -9.91 6.95 -12.63
N MET A 170 -9.09 6.02 -13.11
CA MET A 170 -9.38 5.19 -14.29
C MET A 170 -10.76 4.51 -14.23
N PHE A 171 -11.09 3.81 -13.13
CA PHE A 171 -12.34 3.06 -13.02
C PHE A 171 -13.55 3.99 -12.97
N THR A 172 -13.45 5.12 -12.27
CA THR A 172 -14.48 6.16 -12.22
C THR A 172 -14.80 6.70 -13.62
N ILE A 173 -13.77 7.02 -14.40
CA ILE A 173 -13.93 7.50 -15.78
C ILE A 173 -14.52 6.41 -16.66
N ALA A 174 -14.03 5.18 -16.57
CA ALA A 174 -14.59 4.06 -17.33
C ALA A 174 -16.08 3.86 -17.03
N LYS A 175 -16.48 3.94 -15.77
CA LYS A 175 -17.89 3.82 -15.34
C LYS A 175 -18.74 4.96 -15.89
N GLN A 176 -18.24 6.20 -15.85
CA GLN A 176 -18.98 7.35 -16.40
C GLN A 176 -19.20 7.22 -17.90
N ILE A 177 -18.16 6.85 -18.67
CA ILE A 177 -18.26 6.66 -20.14
C ILE A 177 -19.18 5.48 -20.46
N ALA A 178 -19.05 4.35 -19.75
CA ALA A 178 -19.87 3.17 -19.95
C ALA A 178 -21.37 3.47 -19.73
N SER A 179 -21.70 4.21 -18.67
CA SER A 179 -23.06 4.63 -18.38
C SER A 179 -23.61 5.63 -19.43
N ALA A 180 -22.79 6.60 -19.86
CA ALA A 180 -23.21 7.61 -20.82
C ALA A 180 -23.43 7.05 -22.23
N GLN A 181 -22.67 6.01 -22.63
CA GLN A 181 -22.73 5.42 -23.97
C GLN A 181 -23.44 4.05 -24.01
N THR A 182 -23.89 3.55 -22.86
CA THR A 182 -24.53 2.23 -22.72
C THR A 182 -23.68 1.13 -23.39
N THR A 183 -22.37 1.11 -23.09
CA THR A 183 -21.41 0.17 -23.68
C THR A 183 -20.42 -0.36 -22.66
N MET A 184 -19.99 -1.61 -22.81
CA MET A 184 -18.97 -2.24 -21.94
C MET A 184 -17.53 -1.94 -22.35
N MET A 185 -17.31 -1.35 -23.51
CA MET A 185 -15.97 -1.12 -24.08
C MET A 185 -15.01 -0.36 -23.13
N PRO A 186 -15.43 0.71 -22.41
CA PRO A 186 -14.55 1.40 -21.48
C PRO A 186 -14.01 0.50 -20.36
N PHE A 187 -14.81 -0.45 -19.87
CA PHE A 187 -14.33 -1.40 -18.85
C PHE A 187 -13.30 -2.38 -19.39
N VAL A 188 -13.47 -2.85 -20.64
CA VAL A 188 -12.48 -3.72 -21.30
C VAL A 188 -11.15 -2.99 -21.45
N ILE A 189 -11.21 -1.74 -21.91
CA ILE A 189 -10.00 -0.93 -22.07
C ILE A 189 -9.35 -0.64 -20.72
N ALA A 190 -10.14 -0.26 -19.71
CA ALA A 190 -9.62 -0.04 -18.35
C ALA A 190 -8.95 -1.30 -17.80
N ALA A 191 -9.55 -2.49 -18.01
CA ALA A 191 -8.95 -3.76 -17.59
C ALA A 191 -7.58 -4.00 -18.26
N ILE A 192 -7.43 -3.67 -19.54
CA ILE A 192 -6.15 -3.76 -20.27
C ILE A 192 -5.12 -2.81 -19.64
N PHE A 193 -5.49 -1.55 -19.37
CA PHE A 193 -4.58 -0.58 -18.74
C PHE A 193 -4.12 -1.06 -17.36
N TYR A 194 -5.05 -1.51 -16.50
CA TYR A 194 -4.71 -2.06 -15.18
C TYR A 194 -3.81 -3.29 -15.29
N TYR A 195 -4.09 -4.18 -16.25
CA TYR A 195 -3.27 -5.36 -16.49
C TYR A 195 -1.85 -4.98 -16.91
N VAL A 196 -1.70 -4.04 -17.84
CA VAL A 196 -0.37 -3.57 -18.31
C VAL A 196 0.38 -2.90 -17.16
N PHE A 197 -0.27 -2.03 -16.39
CA PHE A 197 0.37 -1.38 -15.24
C PHE A 197 0.79 -2.41 -14.19
N ASN A 198 -0.08 -3.34 -13.87
CA ASN A 198 0.23 -4.43 -12.93
C ASN A 198 1.39 -5.31 -13.41
N LEU A 199 1.45 -5.61 -14.71
CA LEU A 199 2.55 -6.36 -15.32
C LEU A 199 3.89 -5.61 -15.19
N ILE A 200 3.89 -4.29 -15.47
CA ILE A 200 5.09 -3.45 -15.31
C ILE A 200 5.56 -3.49 -13.85
N VAL A 201 4.66 -3.28 -12.90
CA VAL A 201 4.97 -3.34 -11.46
C VAL A 201 5.52 -4.71 -11.08
N ALA A 202 4.88 -5.81 -11.51
CA ALA A 202 5.32 -7.17 -11.21
C ALA A 202 6.72 -7.45 -11.78
N VAL A 203 7.01 -7.04 -13.02
CA VAL A 203 8.33 -7.21 -13.64
C VAL A 203 9.40 -6.41 -12.90
N VAL A 204 9.10 -5.17 -12.49
CA VAL A 204 10.02 -4.34 -11.70
C VAL A 204 10.32 -5.01 -10.36
N MET A 205 9.28 -5.44 -9.63
CA MET A 205 9.44 -6.11 -8.34
C MET A 205 10.22 -7.42 -8.45
N GLN A 206 9.97 -8.24 -9.48
CA GLN A 206 10.74 -9.44 -9.75
C GLN A 206 12.24 -9.15 -10.02
N LYS A 207 12.55 -8.06 -10.73
CA LYS A 207 13.94 -7.63 -10.93
C LYS A 207 14.60 -7.23 -9.60
N VAL A 208 13.87 -6.52 -8.73
CA VAL A 208 14.34 -6.16 -7.38
C VAL A 208 14.59 -7.42 -6.55
N GLU A 209 13.68 -8.39 -6.56
CA GLU A 209 13.87 -9.68 -5.88
C GLU A 209 15.12 -10.43 -6.38
N LYS A 210 15.30 -10.53 -7.70
CA LYS A 210 16.45 -11.19 -8.31
C LYS A 210 17.77 -10.49 -7.96
N SER A 211 17.79 -9.16 -7.87
CA SER A 211 19.01 -8.41 -7.51
C SER A 211 19.48 -8.70 -6.08
N MET A 212 18.56 -9.13 -5.21
CA MET A 212 18.85 -9.48 -3.81
C MET A 212 19.17 -10.96 -3.58
N ASN A 213 19.25 -11.78 -4.64
CA ASN A 213 19.43 -13.25 -4.56
C ASN A 213 20.88 -13.70 -4.36
N TYR A 214 21.79 -12.81 -3.97
CA TYR A 214 23.22 -13.13 -3.78
C TYR A 214 23.56 -13.87 -2.47
N TYR A 215 22.63 -14.02 -1.53
CA TYR A 215 22.72 -14.93 -0.39
C TYR A 215 21.81 -16.13 -0.60
N ARG A 216 22.35 -17.30 -0.83
CA ARG A 216 21.65 -18.58 -0.76
C ARG A 216 21.76 -19.15 0.64
#